data_f95a0d03f292ffafb60399f24b4738f9
#
_entry.id   f95a0d03f292ffafb60399f24b4738f9
#
_cell.length_a   1.000
_cell.length_b   1.000
_cell.length_c   1.000
_cell.angle_alpha   90.00
_cell.angle_beta   90.00
_cell.angle_gamma   90.00
#
_symmetry.space_group_name_H-M   'P 1'
#
loop_
_entity.id
_entity.type
_entity.pdbx_description
1 polymer ?
#
loop_
_entity_poly.entity_id
_entity_poly.type
_entity_poly.pdbx_seq_one_letter_code
_entity_poly.pdbx_strand_id
1 'polypeptide(L)'
;MIRIGILGNIGSGKSYVANNLGYPVFDADYEVEKLYKKNKKIFLKLNKILPKNIKSFPVEKKEITEAILKKKGNLQKIIRIVHTEIRKKLNFFLKKNKKRKFVVLDVPLLLENKLNKAGDILIFIDSKKSDILKKIKKRKNFNKRLFNKFQKIQFSSQYKMKKSHFIIKNDFTKKTVNTNIRNILQ
;
A
#
# COMPACT_ATOMS: atom_id res chain seq x y z
N MET A 1 9.77 -15.06 13.38
CA MET A 1 8.69 -14.52 12.54
C MET A 1 9.29 -13.92 11.28
N ILE A 2 8.92 -14.45 10.13
CA ILE A 2 9.35 -13.99 8.80
C ILE A 2 8.28 -13.03 8.28
N ARG A 3 8.72 -11.92 7.68
CA ARG A 3 7.80 -10.94 7.08
C ARG A 3 7.76 -11.14 5.57
N ILE A 4 6.56 -11.22 5.01
CA ILE A 4 6.31 -11.35 3.57
C ILE A 4 5.86 -9.99 3.04
N GLY A 5 6.69 -9.31 2.28
CA GLY A 5 6.36 -8.03 1.66
C GLY A 5 5.77 -8.21 0.26
N ILE A 6 4.58 -7.66 0.03
CA ILE A 6 3.91 -7.74 -1.27
C ILE A 6 4.26 -6.51 -2.12
N LEU A 7 4.89 -6.75 -3.25
CA LEU A 7 5.28 -5.73 -4.22
C LEU A 7 4.40 -5.79 -5.47
N GLY A 8 4.33 -4.70 -6.19
CA GLY A 8 3.60 -4.63 -7.46
C GLY A 8 3.10 -3.22 -7.76
N ASN A 9 2.62 -3.04 -8.98
CA ASN A 9 2.09 -1.75 -9.43
C ASN A 9 0.77 -1.39 -8.74
N ILE A 10 0.38 -0.12 -8.81
CA ILE A 10 -0.95 0.31 -8.35
C ILE A 10 -2.00 -0.45 -9.15
N GLY A 11 -2.90 -1.13 -8.45
CA GLY A 11 -3.97 -1.90 -9.08
C GLY A 11 -3.59 -3.30 -9.55
N SER A 12 -2.37 -3.80 -9.28
CA SER A 12 -1.95 -5.15 -9.66
C SER A 12 -2.60 -6.29 -8.84
N GLY A 13 -3.43 -5.98 -7.84
CA GLY A 13 -4.09 -7.00 -7.02
C GLY A 13 -3.31 -7.43 -5.78
N LYS A 14 -2.34 -6.63 -5.30
CA LYS A 14 -1.54 -6.91 -4.10
C LYS A 14 -2.38 -7.34 -2.90
N SER A 15 -3.37 -6.53 -2.52
CA SER A 15 -4.21 -6.80 -1.35
C SER A 15 -5.01 -8.10 -1.49
N TYR A 16 -5.45 -8.44 -2.70
CA TYR A 16 -6.12 -9.71 -2.95
C TYR A 16 -5.16 -10.89 -2.68
N VAL A 17 -3.94 -10.84 -3.22
CA VAL A 17 -2.94 -11.88 -2.97
C VAL A 17 -2.55 -11.92 -1.49
N ALA A 18 -2.29 -10.77 -0.87
CA ALA A 18 -1.95 -10.68 0.55
C ALA A 18 -2.96 -11.41 1.44
N ASN A 19 -4.26 -11.18 1.21
CA ASN A 19 -5.34 -11.78 2.00
C ASN A 19 -5.55 -13.27 1.71
N ASN A 20 -5.05 -13.79 0.59
CA ASN A 20 -5.17 -15.23 0.24
C ASN A 20 -3.94 -16.05 0.61
N LEU A 21 -2.89 -15.46 1.19
CA LEU A 21 -1.71 -16.19 1.69
C LEU A 21 -1.97 -16.96 2.99
N GLY A 22 -3.10 -16.73 3.68
CA GLY A 22 -3.46 -17.45 4.90
C GLY A 22 -2.73 -17.00 6.18
N TYR A 23 -2.00 -15.88 6.14
CA TYR A 23 -1.27 -15.32 7.27
C TYR A 23 -1.85 -13.97 7.72
N PRO A 24 -1.57 -13.52 8.97
CA PRO A 24 -1.97 -12.17 9.40
C PRO A 24 -1.43 -11.10 8.48
N VAL A 25 -2.29 -10.20 8.01
CA VAL A 25 -1.95 -9.13 7.05
C VAL A 25 -1.93 -7.78 7.74
N PHE A 26 -0.86 -7.01 7.53
CA PHE A 26 -0.84 -5.58 7.80
C PHE A 26 -1.21 -4.84 6.52
N ASP A 27 -2.44 -4.33 6.46
CA ASP A 27 -2.94 -3.49 5.38
C ASP A 27 -2.72 -2.01 5.73
N ALA A 28 -1.72 -1.38 5.09
CA ALA A 28 -1.37 0.00 5.37
C ALA A 28 -2.44 0.99 4.87
N ASP A 29 -3.13 0.71 3.77
CA ASP A 29 -4.19 1.58 3.25
C ASP A 29 -5.37 1.62 4.22
N TYR A 30 -5.75 0.48 4.78
CA TYR A 30 -6.78 0.39 5.82
C TYR A 30 -6.38 1.14 7.10
N GLU A 31 -5.11 1.01 7.54
CA GLU A 31 -4.64 1.74 8.71
C GLU A 31 -4.59 3.26 8.47
N VAL A 32 -4.22 3.71 7.25
CA VAL A 32 -4.29 5.13 6.86
C VAL A 32 -5.73 5.64 6.90
N GLU A 33 -6.68 4.87 6.38
CA GLU A 33 -8.10 5.24 6.45
C GLU A 33 -8.60 5.40 7.90
N LYS A 34 -8.20 4.48 8.79
CA LYS A 34 -8.48 4.61 10.23
C LYS A 34 -7.87 5.86 10.85
N LEU A 35 -6.63 6.22 10.47
CA LEU A 35 -5.99 7.44 10.96
C LEU A 35 -6.80 8.68 10.56
N TYR A 36 -7.24 8.77 9.31
CA TYR A 36 -8.06 9.89 8.85
C TYR A 36 -9.40 9.97 9.56
N LYS A 37 -10.03 8.82 9.83
CA LYS A 37 -11.35 8.77 10.46
C LYS A 37 -11.32 9.01 11.98
N LYS A 38 -10.27 8.54 12.69
CA LYS A 38 -10.30 8.42 14.15
C LYS A 38 -9.18 9.15 14.88
N ASN A 39 -8.16 9.66 14.19
CA ASN A 39 -7.00 10.25 14.84
C ASN A 39 -6.97 11.78 14.74
N LYS A 40 -7.54 12.46 15.77
CA LYS A 40 -7.57 13.92 15.85
C LYS A 40 -6.17 14.56 15.79
N LYS A 41 -5.14 13.89 16.35
CA LYS A 41 -3.76 14.40 16.29
C LYS A 41 -3.22 14.44 14.85
N ILE A 42 -3.57 13.46 14.02
CA ILE A 42 -3.22 13.46 12.58
C ILE A 42 -3.94 14.57 11.86
N PHE A 43 -5.24 14.75 12.11
CA PHE A 43 -6.00 15.89 11.56
C PHE A 43 -5.31 17.20 11.88
N LEU A 44 -5.01 17.48 13.15
CA LEU A 44 -4.37 18.74 13.57
C LEU A 44 -3.02 18.97 12.88
N LYS A 45 -2.20 17.92 12.75
CA LYS A 45 -0.92 18.01 12.02
C LYS A 45 -1.11 18.34 10.54
N LEU A 46 -2.08 17.68 9.89
CA LEU A 46 -2.39 17.90 8.48
C LEU A 46 -3.00 19.27 8.25
N ASN A 47 -3.94 19.70 9.09
CA ASN A 47 -4.54 21.03 9.05
C ASN A 47 -3.47 22.13 9.21
N LYS A 48 -2.56 21.99 10.19
CA LYS A 48 -1.47 22.96 10.41
C LYS A 48 -0.61 23.18 9.16
N ILE A 49 -0.30 22.13 8.39
CA ILE A 49 0.55 22.26 7.20
C ILE A 49 -0.22 22.53 5.90
N LEU A 50 -1.51 22.21 5.87
CA LEU A 50 -2.40 22.34 4.72
C LEU A 50 -3.77 22.94 5.12
N PRO A 51 -3.82 24.12 5.80
CA PRO A 51 -5.05 24.66 6.38
C PRO A 51 -6.12 24.98 5.35
N LYS A 52 -5.70 25.35 4.13
CA LYS A 52 -6.64 25.66 3.03
C LYS A 52 -7.29 24.41 2.42
N ASN A 53 -6.78 23.21 2.72
CA ASN A 53 -7.22 21.97 2.08
C ASN A 53 -7.82 20.97 3.08
N ILE A 54 -7.27 20.86 4.29
CA ILE A 54 -7.73 19.92 5.32
C ILE A 54 -8.44 20.72 6.39
N LYS A 55 -9.77 20.67 6.39
CA LYS A 55 -10.62 21.54 7.22
C LYS A 55 -11.51 20.76 8.19
N SER A 56 -11.88 19.53 7.84
CA SER A 56 -12.85 18.74 8.59
C SER A 56 -12.21 17.57 9.34
N PHE A 57 -12.80 17.24 10.47
CA PHE A 57 -12.56 15.97 11.16
C PHE A 57 -13.90 15.22 11.32
N PRO A 58 -13.97 13.98 10.88
CA PRO A 58 -12.95 13.13 10.21
C PRO A 58 -12.40 13.73 8.91
N VAL A 59 -11.10 13.44 8.63
CA VAL A 59 -10.47 13.93 7.39
C VAL A 59 -11.05 13.18 6.20
N GLU A 60 -11.59 13.91 5.25
CA GLU A 60 -12.20 13.34 4.05
C GLU A 60 -11.14 12.97 2.99
N LYS A 61 -11.36 11.83 2.33
CA LYS A 61 -10.50 11.39 1.22
C LYS A 61 -10.45 12.43 0.08
N LYS A 62 -11.54 13.17 -0.13
CA LYS A 62 -11.63 14.24 -1.11
C LYS A 62 -10.64 15.37 -0.78
N GLU A 63 -10.60 15.83 0.47
CA GLU A 63 -9.68 16.87 0.94
C GLU A 63 -8.21 16.47 0.71
N ILE A 64 -7.85 15.24 1.04
CA ILE A 64 -6.51 14.70 0.79
C ILE A 64 -6.18 14.69 -0.70
N THR A 65 -7.12 14.23 -1.53
CA THR A 65 -6.95 14.17 -3.00
C THR A 65 -6.73 15.56 -3.58
N GLU A 66 -7.57 16.51 -3.21
CA GLU A 66 -7.47 17.90 -3.66
C GLU A 66 -6.16 18.56 -3.20
N ALA A 67 -5.76 18.34 -1.95
CA ALA A 67 -4.49 18.84 -1.43
C ALA A 67 -3.30 18.33 -2.24
N ILE A 68 -3.29 17.01 -2.56
CA ILE A 68 -2.23 16.38 -3.36
C ILE A 68 -2.20 16.96 -4.78
N LEU A 69 -3.37 17.20 -5.38
CA LEU A 69 -3.46 17.69 -6.76
C LEU A 69 -3.11 19.16 -6.89
N LYS A 70 -3.41 19.98 -5.88
CA LYS A 70 -3.27 21.43 -5.89
C LYS A 70 -1.83 21.92 -5.97
N LYS A 71 -0.88 21.29 -5.25
CA LYS A 71 0.51 21.76 -5.17
C LYS A 71 1.50 20.62 -5.21
N LYS A 72 2.57 20.80 -6.00
CA LYS A 72 3.74 19.91 -5.98
C LYS A 72 4.36 19.93 -4.56
N GLY A 73 4.66 18.77 -4.00
CA GLY A 73 5.21 18.65 -2.65
C GLY A 73 4.17 18.36 -1.54
N ASN A 74 2.87 18.62 -1.74
CA ASN A 74 1.86 18.30 -0.72
C ASN A 74 1.78 16.78 -0.45
N LEU A 75 1.93 15.96 -1.48
CA LEU A 75 1.99 14.51 -1.33
C LEU A 75 3.10 14.09 -0.35
N GLN A 76 4.31 14.64 -0.50
CA GLN A 76 5.44 14.33 0.38
C GLN A 76 5.20 14.79 1.83
N LYS A 77 4.57 15.96 2.01
CA LYS A 77 4.20 16.46 3.34
C LYS A 77 3.21 15.52 4.04
N ILE A 78 2.16 15.11 3.32
CA ILE A 78 1.15 14.16 3.84
C ILE A 78 1.81 12.81 4.17
N ILE A 79 2.59 12.27 3.24
CA ILE A 79 3.33 11.01 3.43
C ILE A 79 4.18 11.08 4.71
N ARG A 80 4.96 12.13 4.93
CA ARG A 80 5.84 12.26 6.11
C ARG A 80 5.05 12.19 7.42
N ILE A 81 3.90 12.87 7.50
CA ILE A 81 3.06 12.86 8.72
C ILE A 81 2.45 11.47 8.94
N VAL A 82 1.85 10.91 7.89
CA VAL A 82 1.13 9.64 7.97
C VAL A 82 2.09 8.48 8.23
N HIS A 83 3.26 8.46 7.60
CA HIS A 83 4.24 7.38 7.75
C HIS A 83 4.72 7.19 9.18
N THR A 84 4.90 8.28 9.94
CA THR A 84 5.30 8.18 11.35
C THR A 84 4.31 7.33 12.14
N GLU A 85 3.02 7.55 11.95
CA GLU A 85 1.99 6.78 12.66
C GLU A 85 1.81 5.38 12.08
N ILE A 86 1.92 5.21 10.76
CA ILE A 86 1.87 3.87 10.13
C ILE A 86 3.05 3.00 10.61
N ARG A 87 4.25 3.54 10.78
CA ARG A 87 5.39 2.80 11.36
C ARG A 87 5.10 2.33 12.80
N LYS A 88 4.45 3.16 13.63
CA LYS A 88 4.02 2.76 14.98
C LYS A 88 3.00 1.63 14.92
N LYS A 89 2.02 1.73 14.03
CA LYS A 89 1.01 0.71 13.81
C LYS A 89 1.62 -0.60 13.33
N LEU A 90 2.54 -0.55 12.38
CA LEU A 90 3.28 -1.71 11.91
C LEU A 90 4.06 -2.38 13.05
N ASN A 91 4.79 -1.61 13.84
CA ASN A 91 5.54 -2.15 14.98
C ASN A 91 4.62 -2.83 16.01
N PHE A 92 3.45 -2.24 16.29
CA PHE A 92 2.45 -2.84 17.18
C PHE A 92 1.92 -4.15 16.59
N PHE A 93 1.57 -4.17 15.29
CA PHE A 93 1.13 -5.38 14.58
C PHE A 93 2.18 -6.50 14.65
N LEU A 94 3.45 -6.16 14.42
CA LEU A 94 4.56 -7.12 14.49
C LEU A 94 4.74 -7.69 15.91
N LYS A 95 4.66 -6.84 16.94
CA LYS A 95 4.72 -7.28 18.34
C LYS A 95 3.57 -8.21 18.70
N LYS A 96 2.33 -7.89 18.28
CA LYS A 96 1.14 -8.72 18.50
C LYS A 96 1.26 -10.11 17.86
N ASN A 97 1.92 -10.18 16.71
CA ASN A 97 2.08 -11.42 15.94
C ASN A 97 3.42 -12.12 16.12
N LYS A 98 4.22 -11.76 17.15
CA LYS A 98 5.59 -12.29 17.34
C LYS A 98 5.70 -13.82 17.38
N LYS A 99 4.64 -14.51 17.83
CA LYS A 99 4.57 -15.99 17.89
C LYS A 99 4.17 -16.64 16.55
N ARG A 100 3.77 -15.87 15.53
CA ARG A 100 3.42 -16.40 14.21
C ARG A 100 4.68 -16.71 13.40
N LYS A 101 4.66 -17.78 12.60
CA LYS A 101 5.76 -18.12 11.69
C LYS A 101 5.94 -17.06 10.61
N PHE A 102 4.82 -16.62 10.01
CA PHE A 102 4.79 -15.60 8.96
C PHE A 102 3.78 -14.49 9.25
N VAL A 103 4.04 -13.31 8.70
CA VAL A 103 3.11 -12.17 8.60
C VAL A 103 3.26 -11.53 7.22
N VAL A 104 2.19 -10.98 6.69
CA VAL A 104 2.16 -10.34 5.37
C VAL A 104 2.10 -8.82 5.52
N LEU A 105 2.88 -8.12 4.73
CA LEU A 105 2.91 -6.66 4.66
C LEU A 105 2.35 -6.19 3.31
N ASP A 106 1.09 -5.77 3.30
CA ASP A 106 0.49 -5.05 2.17
C ASP A 106 0.68 -3.55 2.40
N VAL A 107 1.84 -3.07 1.99
CA VAL A 107 2.25 -1.68 2.16
C VAL A 107 2.59 -1.08 0.81
N PRO A 108 1.77 -0.15 0.29
CA PRO A 108 2.12 0.61 -0.90
C PRO A 108 3.47 1.30 -0.71
N LEU A 109 4.30 1.30 -1.74
CA LEU A 109 5.62 1.92 -1.69
C LEU A 109 6.55 1.32 -0.62
N LEU A 110 6.47 -0.01 -0.39
CA LEU A 110 7.26 -0.71 0.63
C LEU A 110 8.77 -0.47 0.46
N LEU A 111 9.28 -0.65 -0.75
CA LEU A 111 10.69 -0.44 -1.09
C LEU A 111 11.07 1.03 -1.14
N GLU A 112 10.21 1.86 -1.74
CA GLU A 112 10.41 3.30 -1.91
C GLU A 112 10.55 4.01 -0.55
N ASN A 113 9.84 3.50 0.46
CA ASN A 113 9.87 4.03 1.83
C ASN A 113 10.85 3.30 2.76
N LYS A 114 11.66 2.37 2.22
CA LYS A 114 12.65 1.58 2.97
C LYS A 114 12.04 0.91 4.21
N LEU A 115 10.85 0.33 4.05
CA LEU A 115 10.14 -0.38 5.12
C LEU A 115 10.46 -1.88 5.16
N ASN A 116 11.02 -2.40 4.08
CA ASN A 116 11.57 -3.75 4.03
C ASN A 116 12.85 -3.84 4.88
N LYS A 117 13.10 -5.03 5.42
CA LYS A 117 14.32 -5.36 6.19
C LYS A 117 15.06 -6.51 5.55
N ALA A 118 16.32 -6.68 5.90
CA ALA A 118 17.05 -7.91 5.62
C ALA A 118 16.30 -9.10 6.21
N GLY A 119 16.17 -10.19 5.45
CA GLY A 119 15.41 -11.38 5.84
C GLY A 119 13.90 -11.32 5.53
N ASP A 120 13.38 -10.23 4.96
CA ASP A 120 12.02 -10.23 4.42
C ASP A 120 11.94 -11.06 3.14
N ILE A 121 10.88 -11.85 3.01
CA ILE A 121 10.52 -12.50 1.74
C ILE A 121 9.69 -11.50 0.92
N LEU A 122 10.15 -11.19 -0.29
CA LEU A 122 9.46 -10.25 -1.18
C LEU A 122 8.79 -10.99 -2.32
N ILE A 123 7.49 -10.75 -2.52
CA ILE A 123 6.67 -11.34 -3.59
C ILE A 123 6.20 -10.21 -4.52
N PHE A 124 6.55 -10.29 -5.80
CA PHE A 124 6.07 -9.34 -6.81
C PHE A 124 4.82 -9.85 -7.49
N ILE A 125 3.78 -9.01 -7.54
CA ILE A 125 2.54 -9.30 -8.26
C ILE A 125 2.64 -8.71 -9.66
N ASP A 126 2.83 -9.60 -10.62
CA ASP A 126 2.91 -9.27 -12.04
C ASP A 126 1.54 -9.36 -12.70
N SER A 127 1.09 -8.26 -13.26
CA SER A 127 -0.20 -8.15 -13.95
C SER A 127 -0.05 -7.32 -15.21
N LYS A 128 -0.72 -7.71 -16.29
CA LYS A 128 -0.69 -6.97 -17.55
C LYS A 128 -1.22 -5.54 -17.36
N LYS A 129 -0.49 -4.57 -17.88
CA LYS A 129 -0.82 -3.13 -17.76
C LYS A 129 -2.25 -2.82 -18.28
N SER A 130 -2.67 -3.46 -19.35
CA SER A 130 -4.03 -3.35 -19.90
C SER A 130 -5.10 -3.74 -18.87
N ASP A 131 -4.90 -4.87 -18.17
CA ASP A 131 -5.87 -5.40 -17.22
C ASP A 131 -5.90 -4.58 -15.93
N ILE A 132 -4.74 -4.11 -15.47
CA ILE A 132 -4.65 -3.12 -14.40
C ILE A 132 -5.48 -1.88 -14.72
N LEU A 133 -5.31 -1.31 -15.92
CA LEU A 133 -6.03 -0.11 -16.32
C LEU A 133 -7.54 -0.34 -16.42
N LYS A 134 -7.98 -1.48 -16.97
CA LYS A 134 -9.39 -1.88 -17.00
C LYS A 134 -9.99 -1.96 -15.58
N LYS A 135 -9.28 -2.59 -14.64
CA LYS A 135 -9.72 -2.73 -13.24
C LYS A 135 -9.76 -1.39 -12.49
N ILE A 136 -8.74 -0.55 -12.66
CA ILE A 136 -8.66 0.74 -11.97
C ILE A 136 -9.73 1.71 -12.46
N LYS A 137 -9.97 1.78 -13.77
CA LYS A 137 -11.02 2.64 -14.35
C LYS A 137 -12.42 2.32 -13.84
N LYS A 138 -12.70 1.06 -13.47
CA LYS A 138 -13.98 0.64 -12.88
C LYS A 138 -14.17 1.07 -11.42
N ARG A 139 -13.15 1.59 -10.75
CA ARG A 139 -13.28 2.05 -9.35
C ARG A 139 -14.07 3.36 -9.28
N LYS A 140 -15.11 3.41 -8.44
CA LYS A 140 -16.01 4.56 -8.27
C LYS A 140 -15.28 5.91 -8.07
N ASN A 141 -14.12 5.88 -7.41
CA ASN A 141 -13.35 7.08 -7.07
C ASN A 141 -12.01 7.15 -7.84
N PHE A 142 -11.96 6.62 -9.07
CA PHE A 142 -10.75 6.69 -9.87
C PHE A 142 -10.46 8.13 -10.29
N ASN A 143 -9.24 8.59 -9.97
CA ASN A 143 -8.74 9.88 -10.42
C ASN A 143 -7.42 9.68 -11.17
N LYS A 144 -7.45 9.91 -12.48
CA LYS A 144 -6.29 9.73 -13.39
C LYS A 144 -5.07 10.58 -12.98
N ARG A 145 -5.31 11.85 -12.56
CA ARG A 145 -4.22 12.75 -12.16
C ARG A 145 -3.53 12.25 -10.88
N LEU A 146 -4.31 11.80 -9.90
CA LEU A 146 -3.79 11.22 -8.65
C LEU A 146 -3.02 9.92 -8.94
N PHE A 147 -3.60 9.04 -9.76
CA PHE A 147 -2.96 7.80 -10.20
C PHE A 147 -1.59 8.06 -10.83
N ASN A 148 -1.49 9.02 -11.77
CA ASN A 148 -0.23 9.37 -12.41
C ASN A 148 0.81 9.93 -11.42
N LYS A 149 0.37 10.71 -10.41
CA LYS A 149 1.28 11.20 -9.36
C LYS A 149 1.85 10.05 -8.53
N PHE A 150 1.04 9.08 -8.16
CA PHE A 150 1.51 7.91 -7.42
C PHE A 150 2.39 6.99 -8.26
N GLN A 151 2.09 6.83 -9.56
CA GLN A 151 2.97 6.07 -10.46
C GLN A 151 4.39 6.64 -10.53
N LYS A 152 4.51 7.99 -10.58
CA LYS A 152 5.81 8.66 -10.70
C LYS A 152 6.73 8.48 -9.48
N ILE A 153 6.19 8.15 -8.32
CA ILE A 153 6.98 7.92 -7.10
C ILE A 153 7.26 6.44 -6.86
N GLN A 154 6.67 5.54 -7.64
CA GLN A 154 6.97 4.12 -7.56
C GLN A 154 8.24 3.77 -8.31
N PHE A 155 9.03 2.85 -7.75
CA PHE A 155 10.10 2.20 -8.52
C PHE A 155 9.53 1.42 -9.71
N SER A 156 10.36 1.23 -10.74
CA SER A 156 9.96 0.47 -11.93
C SER A 156 9.59 -0.98 -11.58
N SER A 157 8.72 -1.57 -12.41
CA SER A 157 8.37 -3.00 -12.25
C SER A 157 9.59 -3.90 -12.32
N GLN A 158 10.51 -3.62 -13.24
CA GLN A 158 11.77 -4.37 -13.39
C GLN A 158 12.60 -4.33 -12.11
N TYR A 159 12.75 -3.15 -11.50
CA TYR A 159 13.48 -3.03 -10.23
C TYR A 159 12.81 -3.85 -9.12
N LYS A 160 11.47 -3.76 -8.98
CA LYS A 160 10.70 -4.52 -7.97
C LYS A 160 10.81 -6.03 -8.21
N MET A 161 10.73 -6.48 -9.46
CA MET A 161 10.90 -7.89 -9.83
C MET A 161 12.30 -8.38 -9.45
N LYS A 162 13.35 -7.64 -9.80
CA LYS A 162 14.74 -8.00 -9.47
C LYS A 162 15.00 -8.09 -7.96
N LYS A 163 14.24 -7.34 -7.15
CA LYS A 163 14.35 -7.37 -5.67
C LYS A 163 13.45 -8.43 -5.02
N SER A 164 12.60 -9.09 -5.78
CA SER A 164 11.65 -10.09 -5.26
C SER A 164 12.23 -11.50 -5.32
N HIS A 165 11.87 -12.31 -4.33
CA HIS A 165 12.22 -13.73 -4.25
C HIS A 165 11.25 -14.57 -5.08
N PHE A 166 9.99 -14.14 -5.17
CA PHE A 166 8.93 -14.83 -5.91
C PHE A 166 8.14 -13.86 -6.77
N ILE A 167 7.60 -14.37 -7.88
CA ILE A 167 6.71 -13.64 -8.78
C ILE A 167 5.39 -14.39 -8.90
N ILE A 168 4.29 -13.72 -8.61
CA ILE A 168 2.93 -14.22 -8.83
C ILE A 168 2.36 -13.53 -10.06
N LYS A 169 2.09 -14.30 -11.12
CA LYS A 169 1.30 -13.83 -12.26
C LYS A 169 -0.16 -13.68 -11.84
N ASN A 170 -0.73 -12.50 -12.06
CA ASN A 170 -2.11 -12.22 -11.71
C ASN A 170 -2.88 -11.68 -12.93
N ASP A 171 -3.72 -12.51 -13.49
CA ASP A 171 -4.68 -12.22 -14.55
C ASP A 171 -6.05 -11.79 -14.00
N PHE A 172 -6.13 -11.58 -12.68
CA PHE A 172 -7.33 -11.26 -11.91
C PHE A 172 -8.36 -12.40 -11.84
N THR A 173 -7.97 -13.63 -12.14
CA THR A 173 -8.80 -14.82 -11.86
C THR A 173 -8.40 -15.47 -10.54
N LYS A 174 -9.39 -16.00 -9.82
CA LYS A 174 -9.13 -16.73 -8.55
C LYS A 174 -8.28 -17.96 -8.77
N LYS A 175 -8.51 -18.70 -9.89
CA LYS A 175 -7.79 -19.93 -10.22
C LYS A 175 -6.29 -19.67 -10.32
N THR A 176 -5.88 -18.71 -11.17
CA THR A 176 -4.47 -18.38 -11.39
C THR A 176 -3.77 -17.95 -10.10
N VAL A 177 -4.39 -17.05 -9.33
CA VAL A 177 -3.81 -16.57 -8.08
C VAL A 177 -3.65 -17.71 -7.06
N ASN A 178 -4.68 -18.53 -6.85
CA ASN A 178 -4.62 -19.62 -5.88
C ASN A 178 -3.59 -20.69 -6.28
N THR A 179 -3.47 -21.01 -7.55
CA THR A 179 -2.43 -21.95 -8.05
C THR A 179 -1.04 -21.39 -7.77
N ASN A 180 -0.78 -20.12 -8.11
CA ASN A 180 0.52 -19.50 -7.85
C ASN A 180 0.84 -19.40 -6.34
N ILE A 181 -0.16 -19.12 -5.49
CA ILE A 181 0.03 -19.11 -4.03
C ILE A 181 0.41 -20.48 -3.52
N ARG A 182 -0.28 -21.54 -3.95
CA ARG A 182 0.04 -22.93 -3.54
C ARG A 182 1.47 -23.30 -3.90
N ASN A 183 1.91 -22.98 -5.11
CA ASN A 183 3.28 -23.27 -5.56
C ASN A 183 4.38 -22.54 -4.77
N ILE A 184 4.06 -21.43 -4.12
CA ILE A 184 5.02 -20.68 -3.28
C ILE A 184 5.02 -21.21 -1.83
N LEU A 185 3.90 -21.77 -1.37
CA LEU A 185 3.75 -22.25 0.00
C LEU A 185 4.21 -23.71 0.20
N GLN A 186 4.47 -24.44 -0.87
CA GLN A 186 5.13 -25.74 -0.87
C GLN A 186 6.64 -25.58 -0.71
#